data_b4bee357e3af480eaeccbf85e76c98c9
#
_entry.id   b4bee357e3af480eaeccbf85e76c98c9
#
_cell.length_a   1.000
_cell.length_b   1.000
_cell.length_c   1.000
_cell.angle_alpha   90.00
_cell.angle_beta   90.00
_cell.angle_gamma   90.00
#
_symmetry.space_group_name_H-M   'P 1'
#
loop_
_entity.id
_entity.type
_entity.pdbx_description
1 polymer ?
#
loop_
_entity_poly.entity_id
_entity_poly.type
_entity_poly.pdbx_seq_one_letter_code
_entity_poly.pdbx_strand_id
1 'polypeptide(L)'
;MAALKEPVKIFIVQSLACFETPQQVADLVEENYKIKIDRKQCHSYDPTKYAGRNLSKKLKDLFYETRKKFQENILDIPIANKAFRLKELQGMYEDSGRNKRAKQNLLKQAFQETDGRVTKQEITGKDGKPIETVNSNVSTESYLAAREQALNDY
;
A
#
# COMPACT_ATOMS: atom_id res chain seq x y z
N MET A 1 29.09 5.48 24.15
CA MET A 1 28.29 6.16 23.10
C MET A 1 27.68 7.40 23.74
N ALA A 2 27.80 8.57 23.11
CA ALA A 2 27.20 9.80 23.62
C ALA A 2 25.67 9.67 23.61
N ALA A 3 25.01 10.10 24.71
CA ALA A 3 23.55 10.09 24.78
C ALA A 3 22.99 11.12 23.79
N LEU A 4 22.16 10.67 22.86
CA LEU A 4 21.49 11.55 21.89
C LEU A 4 20.53 12.51 22.63
N LYS A 5 20.46 13.75 22.15
CA LYS A 5 19.49 14.74 22.63
C LYS A 5 18.08 14.32 22.24
N GLU A 6 17.09 14.72 23.05
CA GLU A 6 15.66 14.33 22.86
C GLU A 6 15.13 14.65 21.44
N PRO A 7 15.38 15.83 20.85
CA PRO A 7 14.93 16.12 19.47
C PRO A 7 15.46 15.14 18.42
N VAL A 8 16.71 14.69 18.56
CA VAL A 8 17.31 13.72 17.64
C VAL A 8 16.67 12.35 17.78
N LYS A 9 16.38 11.92 19.02
CA LYS A 9 15.68 10.67 19.28
C LYS A 9 14.27 10.66 18.67
N ILE A 10 13.53 11.78 18.82
CA ILE A 10 12.20 11.97 18.24
C ILE A 10 12.29 11.86 16.71
N PHE A 11 13.23 12.57 16.09
CA PHE A 11 13.46 12.53 14.65
C PHE A 11 13.73 11.10 14.15
N ILE A 12 14.64 10.37 14.81
CA ILE A 12 14.95 8.97 14.46
C ILE A 12 13.68 8.09 14.50
N VAL A 13 12.91 8.20 15.58
CA VAL A 13 11.68 7.41 15.79
C VAL A 13 10.65 7.72 14.71
N GLN A 14 10.46 9.00 14.38
CA GLN A 14 9.49 9.42 13.35
C GLN A 14 9.92 8.98 11.96
N SER A 15 11.20 9.11 11.59
CA SER A 15 11.74 8.66 10.31
C SER A 15 11.59 7.14 10.13
N LEU A 16 11.92 6.35 11.16
CA LEU A 16 11.70 4.89 11.15
C LEU A 16 10.21 4.53 11.06
N ALA A 17 9.34 5.32 11.68
CA ALA A 17 7.90 5.12 11.58
C ALA A 17 7.38 5.36 10.16
N CYS A 18 8.00 6.25 9.40
CA CYS A 18 7.72 6.51 7.97
C CYS A 18 8.39 5.52 7.01
N PHE A 19 8.87 4.37 7.52
CA PHE A 19 9.52 3.29 6.76
C PHE A 19 10.91 3.61 6.19
N GLU A 20 11.56 4.67 6.66
CA GLU A 20 12.96 4.90 6.33
C GLU A 20 13.84 3.78 6.91
N THR A 21 14.86 3.39 6.15
CA THR A 21 15.81 2.38 6.63
C THR A 21 16.74 2.97 7.69
N PRO A 22 17.29 2.16 8.63
CA PRO A 22 18.23 2.66 9.63
C PRO A 22 19.47 3.35 9.07
N GLN A 23 19.89 3.01 7.84
CA GLN A 23 20.98 3.70 7.16
C GLN A 23 20.55 5.08 6.68
N GLN A 24 19.42 5.18 5.99
CA GLN A 24 18.85 6.47 5.55
C GLN A 24 18.63 7.41 6.74
N VAL A 25 18.11 6.88 7.85
CA VAL A 25 17.92 7.68 9.08
C VAL A 25 19.24 8.18 9.64
N ALA A 26 20.31 7.37 9.60
CA ALA A 26 21.65 7.81 10.04
C ALA A 26 22.17 8.95 9.16
N ASP A 27 22.02 8.84 7.85
CA ASP A 27 22.41 9.84 6.86
C ASP A 27 21.61 11.15 7.04
N LEU A 28 20.29 11.06 7.23
CA LEU A 28 19.41 12.19 7.50
C LEU A 28 19.75 12.91 8.82
N VAL A 29 20.14 12.17 9.86
CA VAL A 29 20.58 12.76 11.13
C VAL A 29 21.91 13.49 10.96
N GLU A 30 22.85 12.94 10.20
CA GLU A 30 24.09 13.61 9.88
C GLU A 30 23.85 14.90 9.08
N GLU A 31 22.92 14.86 8.13
CA GLU A 31 22.56 16.02 7.31
C GLU A 31 21.89 17.13 8.13
N ASN A 32 20.87 16.80 8.93
CA ASN A 32 20.05 17.80 9.62
C ASN A 32 20.65 18.29 10.95
N TYR A 33 21.33 17.40 11.67
CA TYR A 33 21.82 17.70 13.02
C TYR A 33 23.35 17.77 13.11
N LYS A 34 24.10 17.42 12.03
CA LYS A 34 25.55 17.34 11.98
C LYS A 34 26.12 16.37 13.04
N ILE A 35 25.36 15.33 13.37
CA ILE A 35 25.72 14.29 14.33
C ILE A 35 25.85 12.97 13.58
N LYS A 36 27.05 12.40 13.61
CA LYS A 36 27.30 11.08 13.05
C LYS A 36 26.84 9.98 14.01
N ILE A 37 25.92 9.14 13.57
CA ILE A 37 25.39 8.00 14.33
C ILE A 37 25.51 6.70 13.51
N ASP A 38 25.60 5.56 14.20
CA ASP A 38 25.65 4.26 13.54
C ASP A 38 24.21 3.78 13.26
N ARG A 39 24.04 3.13 12.11
CA ARG A 39 22.80 2.44 11.73
C ARG A 39 22.29 1.48 12.82
N LYS A 40 23.19 0.83 13.57
CA LYS A 40 22.81 -0.06 14.69
C LYS A 40 22.16 0.73 15.82
N GLN A 41 22.62 1.95 16.06
CA GLN A 41 22.02 2.84 17.03
C GLN A 41 20.63 3.27 16.57
N CYS A 42 20.45 3.63 15.30
CA CYS A 42 19.12 3.91 14.72
C CYS A 42 18.18 2.71 14.85
N HIS A 43 18.67 1.50 14.54
CA HIS A 43 17.88 0.27 14.64
C HIS A 43 17.35 0.00 16.06
N SER A 44 18.04 0.47 17.11
CA SER A 44 17.57 0.34 18.48
C SER A 44 16.37 1.22 18.84
N TYR A 45 16.01 2.15 17.97
CA TYR A 45 14.81 3.01 18.10
C TYR A 45 13.60 2.47 17.35
N ASP A 46 13.70 1.29 16.70
CA ASP A 46 12.57 0.63 16.05
C ASP A 46 11.91 -0.38 17.02
N PRO A 47 10.73 -0.06 17.58
CA PRO A 47 10.05 -0.94 18.54
C PRO A 47 9.53 -2.25 17.90
N THR A 48 9.49 -2.35 16.58
CA THR A 48 9.09 -3.59 15.87
C THR A 48 10.22 -4.63 15.82
N LYS A 49 11.43 -4.22 16.19
CA LYS A 49 12.62 -5.08 16.18
C LYS A 49 13.06 -5.43 17.60
N TYR A 50 13.74 -6.56 17.74
CA TYR A 50 14.27 -7.01 19.02
C TYR A 50 15.18 -5.96 19.68
N ALA A 51 15.98 -5.24 18.89
CA ALA A 51 16.88 -4.19 19.40
C ALA A 51 16.12 -3.02 20.06
N GLY A 52 14.89 -2.72 19.63
CA GLY A 52 14.07 -1.63 20.16
C GLY A 52 13.14 -2.04 21.32
N ARG A 53 13.19 -3.30 21.79
CA ARG A 53 12.31 -3.79 22.86
C ARG A 53 12.32 -2.96 24.13
N ASN A 54 13.49 -2.37 24.47
CA ASN A 54 13.70 -1.58 25.70
C ASN A 54 13.45 -0.07 25.48
N LEU A 55 12.91 0.33 24.31
CA LEU A 55 12.57 1.73 24.04
C LEU A 55 11.53 2.22 25.06
N SER A 56 11.67 3.48 25.49
CA SER A 56 10.71 4.07 26.43
C SER A 56 9.29 4.09 25.88
N LYS A 57 8.29 3.99 26.76
CA LYS A 57 6.88 4.00 26.37
C LYS A 57 6.55 5.22 25.50
N LYS A 58 6.99 6.42 25.91
CA LYS A 58 6.79 7.67 25.17
C LYS A 58 7.24 7.58 23.70
N LEU A 59 8.42 6.99 23.44
CA LEU A 59 8.95 6.85 22.08
C LEU A 59 8.25 5.73 21.30
N LYS A 60 7.79 4.68 21.96
CA LYS A 60 6.96 3.65 21.34
C LYS A 60 5.60 4.21 20.90
N ASP A 61 4.94 4.94 21.76
CA ASP A 61 3.64 5.56 21.47
C ASP A 61 3.79 6.54 20.29
N LEU A 62 4.84 7.37 20.30
CA LEU A 62 5.16 8.28 19.18
C LEU A 62 5.39 7.51 17.87
N PHE A 63 6.11 6.39 17.91
CA PHE A 63 6.34 5.57 16.71
C PHE A 63 5.04 5.07 16.10
N TYR A 64 4.17 4.46 16.92
CA TYR A 64 2.92 3.90 16.41
C TYR A 64 1.93 4.97 15.96
N GLU A 65 1.87 6.09 16.66
CA GLU A 65 1.03 7.24 16.27
C GLU A 65 1.50 7.83 14.92
N THR A 66 2.81 8.04 14.75
CA THR A 66 3.39 8.55 13.50
C THR A 66 3.15 7.57 12.35
N ARG A 67 3.36 6.26 12.57
CA ARG A 67 3.11 5.23 11.56
C ARG A 67 1.66 5.17 11.12
N LYS A 68 0.74 5.28 12.08
CA LYS A 68 -0.69 5.31 11.79
C LYS A 68 -1.05 6.52 10.92
N LYS A 69 -0.61 7.71 11.31
CA LYS A 69 -0.83 8.94 10.53
C LYS A 69 -0.24 8.82 9.12
N PHE A 70 0.97 8.29 8.99
CA PHE A 70 1.62 8.09 7.69
C PHE A 70 0.84 7.12 6.80
N GLN A 71 0.29 6.04 7.37
CA GLN A 71 -0.53 5.08 6.63
C GLN A 71 -1.91 5.65 6.24
N GLU A 72 -2.50 6.49 7.07
CA GLU A 72 -3.76 7.17 6.77
C GLU A 72 -3.58 8.20 5.64
N ASN A 73 -2.41 8.83 5.56
CA ASN A 73 -2.08 9.86 4.57
C ASN A 73 -1.32 9.31 3.35
N ILE A 74 -1.70 8.13 2.86
CA ILE A 74 -1.04 7.50 1.68
C ILE A 74 -1.04 8.43 0.45
N LEU A 75 -2.05 9.27 0.30
CA LEU A 75 -2.16 10.23 -0.81
C LEU A 75 -1.08 11.32 -0.78
N ASP A 76 -0.45 11.55 0.37
CA ASP A 76 0.67 12.50 0.50
C ASP A 76 1.99 11.91 -0.03
N ILE A 77 2.03 10.59 -0.25
CA ILE A 77 3.19 9.93 -0.87
C ILE A 77 3.15 10.18 -2.38
N PRO A 78 4.16 10.86 -2.97
CA PRO A 78 4.11 11.25 -4.39
C PRO A 78 3.81 10.09 -5.33
N ILE A 79 4.41 8.92 -5.13
CA ILE A 79 4.19 7.74 -5.98
C ILE A 79 2.76 7.18 -5.89
N ALA A 80 2.00 7.48 -4.84
CA ALA A 80 0.59 7.12 -4.74
C ALA A 80 -0.30 7.99 -5.64
N ASN A 81 0.18 9.18 -6.04
CA ASN A 81 -0.52 10.10 -6.92
C ASN A 81 -0.32 9.70 -8.39
N LYS A 82 -1.44 9.49 -9.11
CA LYS A 82 -1.44 9.13 -10.54
C LYS A 82 -0.69 10.15 -11.41
N ALA A 83 -0.91 11.45 -11.17
CA ALA A 83 -0.27 12.50 -11.95
C ALA A 83 1.26 12.50 -11.75
N PHE A 84 1.72 12.25 -10.51
CA PHE A 84 3.14 12.11 -10.22
C PHE A 84 3.73 10.90 -10.95
N ARG A 85 3.10 9.72 -10.88
CA ARG A 85 3.59 8.51 -11.58
C ARG A 85 3.69 8.72 -13.09
N LEU A 86 2.69 9.35 -13.69
CA LEU A 86 2.71 9.65 -15.13
C LEU A 86 3.84 10.64 -15.50
N LYS A 87 4.11 11.63 -14.66
CA LYS A 87 5.24 12.55 -14.83
C LYS A 87 6.58 11.83 -14.80
N GLU A 88 6.76 10.93 -13.81
CA GLU A 88 7.99 10.13 -13.70
C GLU A 88 8.15 9.17 -14.89
N LEU A 89 7.07 8.51 -15.33
CA LEU A 89 7.08 7.66 -16.52
C LEU A 89 7.44 8.45 -17.78
N GLN A 90 6.97 9.69 -17.92
CA GLN A 90 7.34 10.57 -19.02
C GLN A 90 8.84 10.90 -18.99
N GLY A 91 9.41 11.26 -17.84
CA GLY A 91 10.83 11.50 -17.70
C GLY A 91 11.67 10.27 -18.08
N MET A 92 11.32 9.10 -17.54
CA MET A 92 11.99 7.84 -17.90
C MET A 92 11.90 7.52 -19.40
N TYR A 93 10.77 7.86 -20.04
CA TYR A 93 10.57 7.66 -21.48
C TYR A 93 11.51 8.55 -22.31
N GLU A 94 11.66 9.81 -21.91
CA GLU A 94 12.58 10.77 -22.56
C GLU A 94 14.04 10.33 -22.41
N ASP A 95 14.43 9.91 -21.19
CA ASP A 95 15.78 9.46 -20.88
C ASP A 95 16.15 8.10 -21.46
N SER A 96 15.16 7.30 -21.89
CA SER A 96 15.39 5.95 -22.42
C SER A 96 16.08 5.92 -23.79
N GLY A 97 16.35 7.07 -24.41
CA GLY A 97 17.13 7.24 -25.64
C GLY A 97 16.63 6.37 -26.80
N ARG A 98 17.50 5.50 -27.35
CA ARG A 98 17.18 4.59 -28.46
C ARG A 98 16.68 3.22 -28.00
N ASN A 99 16.49 2.98 -26.70
CA ASN A 99 16.06 1.68 -26.19
C ASN A 99 14.56 1.46 -26.43
N LYS A 100 14.23 0.85 -27.58
CA LYS A 100 12.85 0.56 -28.00
C LYS A 100 12.10 -0.30 -27.01
N ARG A 101 12.76 -1.29 -26.38
CA ARG A 101 12.11 -2.20 -25.40
C ARG A 101 11.74 -1.47 -24.13
N ALA A 102 12.63 -0.60 -23.62
CA ALA A 102 12.31 0.24 -22.45
C ALA A 102 11.13 1.17 -22.77
N LYS A 103 11.14 1.83 -23.92
CA LYS A 103 10.02 2.70 -24.37
C LYS A 103 8.69 1.96 -24.43
N GLN A 104 8.68 0.75 -25.02
CA GLN A 104 7.45 -0.06 -25.09
C GLN A 104 6.91 -0.42 -23.70
N ASN A 105 7.79 -0.77 -22.74
CA ASN A 105 7.39 -1.09 -21.37
C ASN A 105 6.82 0.14 -20.64
N LEU A 106 7.45 1.30 -20.78
CA LEU A 106 6.98 2.55 -20.18
C LEU A 106 5.62 2.99 -20.75
N LEU A 107 5.43 2.89 -22.06
CA LEU A 107 4.14 3.16 -22.69
C LEU A 107 3.05 2.20 -22.19
N LYS A 108 3.37 0.92 -22.01
CA LYS A 108 2.44 -0.07 -21.45
C LYS A 108 2.07 0.27 -20.00
N GLN A 109 3.02 0.72 -19.18
CA GLN A 109 2.76 1.16 -17.82
C GLN A 109 1.89 2.43 -17.80
N ALA A 110 2.20 3.42 -18.64
CA ALA A 110 1.40 4.62 -18.76
C ALA A 110 -0.04 4.32 -19.20
N PHE A 111 -0.23 3.41 -20.15
CA PHE A 111 -1.55 2.92 -20.54
C PHE A 111 -2.30 2.26 -19.38
N GLN A 112 -1.64 1.43 -18.59
CA GLN A 112 -2.25 0.82 -17.40
C GLN A 112 -2.69 1.85 -16.34
N GLU A 113 -1.95 2.94 -16.22
CA GLU A 113 -2.28 4.03 -15.31
C GLU A 113 -3.46 4.91 -15.82
N THR A 114 -3.59 5.09 -17.14
CA THR A 114 -4.63 5.97 -17.72
C THR A 114 -5.94 5.23 -17.96
N ASP A 115 -5.89 4.15 -18.70
CA ASP A 115 -7.09 3.46 -19.20
C ASP A 115 -7.49 2.26 -18.35
N GLY A 116 -6.63 1.90 -17.39
CA GLY A 116 -6.83 0.75 -16.51
C GLY A 116 -6.62 -0.59 -17.22
N ARG A 117 -6.55 -1.63 -16.41
CA ARG A 117 -6.55 -3.02 -16.91
C ARG A 117 -7.99 -3.44 -17.11
N VAL A 118 -8.55 -3.23 -18.28
CA VAL A 118 -9.84 -3.82 -18.64
C VAL A 118 -9.61 -5.33 -18.85
N THR A 119 -9.67 -6.10 -17.80
CA THR A 119 -9.84 -7.55 -17.90
C THR A 119 -11.32 -7.80 -18.20
N LYS A 120 -11.67 -7.95 -19.47
CA LYS A 120 -12.96 -8.55 -19.83
C LYS A 120 -12.92 -10.01 -19.40
N GLN A 121 -13.52 -10.33 -18.28
CA GLN A 121 -13.75 -11.69 -17.87
C GLN A 121 -15.15 -12.04 -18.34
N GLU A 122 -15.25 -12.77 -19.46
CA GLU A 122 -16.52 -13.40 -19.87
C GLU A 122 -16.72 -14.59 -18.94
N ILE A 123 -17.62 -14.45 -17.99
CA ILE A 123 -18.07 -15.55 -17.15
C ILE A 123 -19.20 -16.21 -17.92
N THR A 124 -18.94 -17.36 -18.52
CA THR A 124 -19.94 -18.18 -19.19
C THR A 124 -20.34 -19.35 -18.30
N GLY A 125 -21.59 -19.77 -18.41
CA GLY A 125 -22.09 -20.99 -17.79
C GLY A 125 -21.48 -22.25 -18.42
N LYS A 126 -21.88 -23.43 -17.95
CA LYS A 126 -21.40 -24.71 -18.48
C LYS A 126 -21.63 -24.77 -20.00
N ASP A 127 -20.60 -25.22 -20.73
CA ASP A 127 -20.56 -25.34 -22.19
C ASP A 127 -20.72 -24.02 -22.96
N GLY A 128 -20.27 -22.89 -22.38
CA GLY A 128 -20.27 -21.57 -23.03
C GLY A 128 -21.66 -20.91 -23.10
N LYS A 129 -22.66 -21.44 -22.41
CA LYS A 129 -24.01 -20.88 -22.38
C LYS A 129 -24.10 -19.68 -21.42
N PRO A 130 -25.06 -18.77 -21.57
CA PRO A 130 -25.33 -17.72 -20.62
C PRO A 130 -25.54 -18.30 -19.21
N ILE A 131 -25.06 -17.61 -18.17
CA ILE A 131 -25.37 -17.99 -16.79
C ILE A 131 -26.87 -17.71 -16.57
N GLU A 132 -27.63 -18.75 -16.31
CA GLU A 132 -29.00 -18.59 -15.85
C GLU A 132 -28.98 -17.98 -14.45
N THR A 133 -29.32 -16.71 -14.34
CA THR A 133 -29.57 -16.08 -13.05
C THR A 133 -30.99 -16.47 -12.63
N VAL A 134 -31.08 -17.38 -11.71
CA VAL A 134 -32.36 -17.62 -11.00
C VAL A 134 -32.62 -16.35 -10.18
N ASN A 135 -33.53 -15.51 -10.67
CA ASN A 135 -34.05 -14.40 -9.89
C ASN A 135 -34.86 -15.01 -8.74
N SER A 136 -34.27 -15.10 -7.56
CA SER A 136 -34.91 -15.57 -6.33
C SER A 136 -35.92 -14.58 -5.73
N ASN A 137 -36.54 -13.72 -6.55
CA ASN A 137 -37.75 -12.99 -6.17
C ASN A 137 -38.96 -13.92 -6.25
N VAL A 138 -38.86 -15.06 -5.56
CA VAL A 138 -40.04 -15.90 -5.27
C VAL A 138 -40.80 -15.13 -4.20
N SER A 139 -41.98 -14.61 -4.57
CA SER A 139 -42.86 -14.00 -3.58
C SER A 139 -43.25 -15.07 -2.55
N THR A 140 -43.45 -14.66 -1.31
CA THR A 140 -43.88 -15.58 -0.23
C THR A 140 -45.12 -16.39 -0.64
N GLU A 141 -45.99 -15.81 -1.46
CA GLU A 141 -47.19 -16.45 -1.99
C GLU A 141 -46.86 -17.56 -2.99
N SER A 142 -45.94 -17.36 -3.92
CA SER A 142 -45.52 -18.40 -4.88
C SER A 142 -44.77 -19.56 -4.20
N TYR A 143 -44.01 -19.28 -3.11
CA TYR A 143 -43.42 -20.32 -2.29
C TYR A 143 -44.46 -21.16 -1.55
N LEU A 144 -45.49 -20.53 -0.96
CA LEU A 144 -46.57 -21.22 -0.27
C LEU A 144 -47.40 -22.06 -1.23
N ALA A 145 -47.72 -21.57 -2.43
CA ALA A 145 -48.43 -22.31 -3.46
C ALA A 145 -47.65 -23.55 -3.94
N ALA A 146 -46.36 -23.44 -4.17
CA ALA A 146 -45.51 -24.56 -4.55
C ALA A 146 -45.39 -25.61 -3.42
N ARG A 147 -45.36 -25.16 -2.16
CA ARG A 147 -45.36 -26.05 -0.99
C ARG A 147 -46.67 -26.82 -0.86
N GLU A 148 -47.85 -26.19 -1.07
CA GLU A 148 -49.17 -26.86 -1.03
C GLU A 148 -49.29 -27.88 -2.16
N GLN A 149 -48.82 -27.59 -3.38
CA GLN A 149 -48.79 -28.58 -4.45
C GLN A 149 -47.95 -29.80 -4.10
N ALA A 150 -46.73 -29.58 -3.58
CA ALA A 150 -45.85 -30.68 -3.19
C ALA A 150 -46.42 -31.56 -2.05
N LEU A 151 -47.27 -31.00 -1.19
CA LEU A 151 -47.92 -31.76 -0.10
C LEU A 151 -49.17 -32.54 -0.56
N ASN A 152 -49.82 -32.12 -1.68
CA ASN A 152 -50.99 -32.77 -2.21
C ASN A 152 -50.65 -33.89 -3.22
N ASP A 153 -49.41 -33.97 -3.68
CA ASP A 153 -48.92 -35.01 -4.61
C ASP A 153 -48.38 -36.27 -3.86
N TYR A 154 -48.56 -36.33 -2.55
CA TYR A 154 -48.26 -37.47 -1.68
C TYR A 154 -49.54 -38.03 -1.05
#